data_0dc8342aff395deb6ec4af59e6e46cf2
#
_entry.id   0dc8342aff395deb6ec4af59e6e46cf2
#
_cell.length_a   1.000
_cell.length_b   1.000
_cell.length_c   1.000
_cell.angle_alpha   90.00
_cell.angle_beta   90.00
_cell.angle_gamma   90.00
#
_symmetry.space_group_name_H-M   'P 1'
#
loop_
_entity.id
_entity.type
_entity.pdbx_description
1 polymer ?
#
loop_
_entity_poly.entity_id
_entity_poly.type
_entity_poly.pdbx_seq_one_letter_code
_entity_poly.pdbx_strand_id
1 'polypeptide(L)'
;PSVDYLLAEYWAQSKKDTLKAAYLRAGTSEELFESVVLPYLEGFSSWESPISDEAKIRAACDIIKKYKPHLLTLHLGQIDYYRHRYGIFNDMVTMGVEQSERYLQMLFDACTEAGTYDKTNFVVLSDHGQINFTRHMNINLLLEREGLLHFDVDERLSSWDAWIKTANFSGQVYLREPGDKRLYDHVYRMLTQYCEEGNMGISRVYSAEEAREEEGLYGDFSFVVESDDTTLFSSDWR
;
A
#
# COMPACT_ATOMS: atom_id res chain seq x y z
N PRO A 1 -11.10 -11.97 13.86
CA PRO A 1 -12.37 -11.77 13.16
C PRO A 1 -12.42 -12.66 11.94
N SER A 2 -13.53 -13.34 11.71
CA SER A 2 -13.78 -14.12 10.50
C SER A 2 -14.66 -13.31 9.56
N VAL A 3 -14.42 -13.44 8.24
CA VAL A 3 -15.32 -12.93 7.20
C VAL A 3 -16.01 -14.11 6.54
N ASP A 4 -17.26 -13.94 6.11
CA ASP A 4 -18.04 -15.00 5.50
C ASP A 4 -17.61 -15.23 4.03
N TYR A 5 -17.26 -14.14 3.33
CA TYR A 5 -16.87 -14.15 1.92
C TYR A 5 -15.58 -13.34 1.75
N LEU A 6 -14.48 -14.02 1.42
CA LEU A 6 -13.18 -13.40 1.18
C LEU A 6 -12.76 -13.60 -0.27
N LEU A 7 -12.59 -12.49 -0.99
CA LEU A 7 -11.90 -12.45 -2.27
C LEU A 7 -10.60 -11.68 -2.06
N ALA A 8 -9.51 -12.39 -1.87
CA ALA A 8 -8.23 -11.76 -1.62
C ALA A 8 -7.68 -11.11 -2.89
N GLU A 9 -7.03 -9.97 -2.75
CA GLU A 9 -6.15 -9.45 -3.78
C GLU A 9 -4.96 -10.38 -3.94
N TYR A 10 -4.69 -10.75 -5.19
CA TYR A 10 -3.73 -11.81 -5.44
C TYR A 10 -2.66 -11.42 -6.46
N TRP A 11 -1.42 -11.69 -6.09
CA TRP A 11 -0.25 -11.62 -6.95
C TRP A 11 0.31 -13.03 -7.17
N ALA A 12 0.47 -13.45 -8.43
CA ALA A 12 1.06 -14.76 -8.73
C ALA A 12 2.48 -14.83 -8.15
N GLN A 13 2.72 -15.83 -7.30
CA GLN A 13 4.06 -16.07 -6.73
C GLN A 13 4.98 -16.81 -7.69
N SER A 14 4.43 -17.50 -8.68
CA SER A 14 5.20 -18.19 -9.73
C SER A 14 4.36 -18.41 -10.99
N LYS A 15 5.05 -18.65 -12.14
CA LYS A 15 4.40 -18.98 -13.42
C LYS A 15 3.59 -20.28 -13.39
N LYS A 16 3.75 -21.09 -12.34
CA LYS A 16 3.05 -22.37 -12.16
C LYS A 16 1.80 -22.24 -11.31
N ASP A 17 1.59 -21.10 -10.65
CA ASP A 17 0.39 -20.87 -9.85
C ASP A 17 -0.83 -20.72 -10.75
N THR A 18 -1.88 -21.48 -10.44
CA THR A 18 -3.20 -21.25 -11.02
C THR A 18 -3.94 -20.21 -10.20
N LEU A 19 -4.79 -19.40 -10.83
CA LEU A 19 -5.64 -18.42 -10.13
C LEU A 19 -6.45 -19.11 -9.03
N LYS A 20 -7.07 -20.26 -9.31
CA LYS A 20 -7.84 -21.02 -8.31
C LYS A 20 -6.98 -21.37 -7.08
N ALA A 21 -5.82 -21.98 -7.28
CA ALA A 21 -4.94 -22.36 -6.16
C ALA A 21 -4.54 -21.17 -5.30
N ALA A 22 -4.38 -20.03 -5.92
CA ALA A 22 -4.01 -18.80 -5.26
C ALA A 22 -5.14 -18.20 -4.41
N TYR A 23 -6.34 -18.12 -4.95
CA TYR A 23 -7.52 -17.67 -4.21
C TYR A 23 -7.81 -18.58 -3.01
N LEU A 24 -7.75 -19.91 -3.21
CA LEU A 24 -7.96 -20.87 -2.12
C LEU A 24 -6.90 -20.74 -1.02
N ARG A 25 -5.62 -20.58 -1.41
CA ARG A 25 -4.52 -20.36 -0.46
C ARG A 25 -4.69 -19.04 0.34
N ALA A 26 -5.25 -18.01 -0.27
CA ALA A 26 -5.54 -16.74 0.37
C ALA A 26 -6.79 -16.74 1.27
N GLY A 27 -7.56 -17.85 1.26
CA GLY A 27 -8.72 -18.04 2.13
C GLY A 27 -10.09 -17.94 1.44
N THR A 28 -10.14 -17.77 0.11
CA THR A 28 -11.39 -17.85 -0.65
C THR A 28 -11.90 -19.29 -0.63
N SER A 29 -13.17 -19.52 -0.34
CA SER A 29 -13.76 -20.87 -0.41
C SER A 29 -13.88 -21.34 -1.87
N GLU A 30 -13.80 -22.63 -2.11
CA GLU A 30 -13.94 -23.21 -3.44
C GLU A 30 -15.31 -22.88 -4.06
N GLU A 31 -16.38 -22.99 -3.27
CA GLU A 31 -17.73 -22.63 -3.70
C GLU A 31 -17.82 -21.18 -4.16
N LEU A 32 -17.25 -20.25 -3.39
CA LEU A 32 -17.25 -18.84 -3.73
C LEU A 32 -16.41 -18.57 -4.99
N PHE A 33 -15.25 -19.20 -5.10
CA PHE A 33 -14.41 -19.09 -6.29
C PHE A 33 -15.17 -19.53 -7.55
N GLU A 34 -15.77 -20.70 -7.53
CA GLU A 34 -16.45 -21.27 -8.71
C GLU A 34 -17.73 -20.51 -9.06
N SER A 35 -18.50 -20.07 -8.06
CA SER A 35 -19.80 -19.45 -8.31
C SER A 35 -19.74 -17.95 -8.58
N VAL A 36 -18.68 -17.24 -8.14
CA VAL A 36 -18.64 -15.77 -8.14
C VAL A 36 -17.39 -15.21 -8.82
N VAL A 37 -16.26 -15.92 -8.75
CA VAL A 37 -15.00 -15.43 -9.32
C VAL A 37 -14.75 -15.98 -10.70
N LEU A 38 -14.80 -17.31 -10.85
CA LEU A 38 -14.49 -18.02 -12.08
C LEU A 38 -15.26 -17.51 -13.32
N PRO A 39 -16.56 -17.15 -13.24
CA PRO A 39 -17.31 -16.66 -14.39
C PRO A 39 -16.73 -15.37 -15.01
N TYR A 40 -15.97 -14.60 -14.23
CA TYR A 40 -15.40 -13.31 -14.66
C TYR A 40 -13.91 -13.35 -14.95
N LEU A 41 -13.29 -14.54 -14.86
CA LEU A 41 -11.86 -14.72 -15.11
C LEU A 41 -11.56 -15.22 -16.54
N GLU A 42 -12.57 -15.42 -17.36
CA GLU A 42 -12.38 -15.90 -18.72
C GLU A 42 -11.52 -14.91 -19.53
N GLY A 43 -10.37 -15.36 -20.02
CA GLY A 43 -9.41 -14.53 -20.74
C GLY A 43 -8.30 -13.89 -19.87
N PHE A 44 -8.33 -14.06 -18.54
CA PHE A 44 -7.24 -13.59 -17.68
C PHE A 44 -6.18 -14.66 -17.50
N SER A 45 -4.92 -14.30 -17.69
CA SER A 45 -3.78 -15.12 -17.29
C SER A 45 -3.40 -14.81 -15.84
N SER A 46 -2.84 -15.80 -15.13
CA SER A 46 -2.32 -15.62 -13.76
C SER A 46 -1.18 -14.61 -13.65
N TRP A 47 -0.67 -14.10 -14.80
CA TRP A 47 0.42 -13.15 -14.91
C TRP A 47 -0.04 -11.72 -15.18
N GLU A 48 -1.25 -11.54 -15.65
CA GLU A 48 -1.84 -10.22 -15.85
C GLU A 48 -2.45 -9.79 -14.53
N SER A 49 -1.64 -9.18 -13.73
CA SER A 49 -2.11 -8.53 -12.50
C SER A 49 -2.45 -7.06 -12.80
N PRO A 50 -3.38 -6.50 -12.07
CA PRO A 50 -4.36 -7.15 -11.20
C PRO A 50 -5.55 -7.69 -11.98
N ILE A 51 -6.28 -8.67 -11.43
CA ILE A 51 -7.63 -9.00 -11.94
C ILE A 51 -8.36 -7.69 -12.13
N SER A 52 -8.90 -7.47 -13.33
CA SER A 52 -9.48 -6.18 -13.66
C SER A 52 -10.49 -5.77 -12.60
N ASP A 53 -10.56 -4.51 -12.27
CA ASP A 53 -11.54 -3.99 -11.31
C ASP A 53 -12.95 -4.36 -11.75
N GLU A 54 -13.20 -4.47 -13.05
CA GLU A 54 -14.50 -4.92 -13.57
C GLU A 54 -14.86 -6.34 -13.08
N ALA A 55 -13.92 -7.29 -13.08
CA ALA A 55 -14.18 -8.63 -12.56
C ALA A 55 -14.48 -8.62 -11.06
N LYS A 56 -13.76 -7.80 -10.28
CA LYS A 56 -14.02 -7.59 -8.84
C LYS A 56 -15.41 -7.01 -8.61
N ILE A 57 -15.82 -6.03 -9.40
CA ILE A 57 -17.14 -5.40 -9.31
C ILE A 57 -18.26 -6.39 -9.67
N ARG A 58 -18.10 -7.15 -10.73
CA ARG A 58 -19.09 -8.16 -11.13
C ARG A 58 -19.26 -9.22 -10.04
N ALA A 59 -18.16 -9.70 -9.48
CA ALA A 59 -18.18 -10.61 -8.34
C ALA A 59 -18.86 -9.99 -7.11
N ALA A 60 -18.58 -8.74 -6.80
CA ALA A 60 -19.22 -8.00 -5.69
C ALA A 60 -20.74 -7.86 -5.93
N CYS A 61 -21.17 -7.56 -7.15
CA CYS A 61 -22.58 -7.50 -7.50
C CYS A 61 -23.30 -8.84 -7.28
N ASP A 62 -22.66 -9.95 -7.64
CA ASP A 62 -23.23 -11.28 -7.39
C ASP A 62 -23.29 -11.63 -5.90
N ILE A 63 -22.27 -11.26 -5.13
CA ILE A 63 -22.28 -11.40 -3.67
C ILE A 63 -23.43 -10.60 -3.05
N ILE A 64 -23.63 -9.34 -3.46
CA ILE A 64 -24.73 -8.50 -2.99
C ILE A 64 -26.07 -9.15 -3.28
N LYS A 65 -26.30 -9.59 -4.52
CA LYS A 65 -27.58 -10.19 -4.94
C LYS A 65 -27.85 -11.53 -4.27
N LYS A 66 -26.84 -12.38 -4.18
CA LYS A 66 -26.99 -13.76 -3.68
C LYS A 66 -27.01 -13.84 -2.16
N TYR A 67 -26.13 -13.09 -1.50
CA TYR A 67 -25.86 -13.28 -0.06
C TYR A 67 -26.32 -12.11 0.81
N LYS A 68 -26.56 -10.91 0.24
CA LYS A 68 -27.00 -9.71 0.94
C LYS A 68 -26.18 -9.42 2.21
N PRO A 69 -24.85 -9.26 2.10
CA PRO A 69 -23.96 -9.10 3.25
C PRO A 69 -24.31 -7.83 4.06
N HIS A 70 -24.09 -7.85 5.36
CA HIS A 70 -24.28 -6.68 6.22
C HIS A 70 -23.18 -5.64 6.07
N LEU A 71 -21.96 -6.08 5.70
CA LEU A 71 -20.82 -5.24 5.40
C LEU A 71 -20.10 -5.82 4.16
N LEU A 72 -19.81 -4.97 3.20
CA LEU A 72 -18.95 -5.30 2.06
C LEU A 72 -17.87 -4.23 1.95
N THR A 73 -16.62 -4.65 1.92
CA THR A 73 -15.48 -3.79 1.59
C THR A 73 -14.91 -4.20 0.24
N LEU A 74 -14.58 -3.24 -0.59
CA LEU A 74 -14.08 -3.45 -1.93
C LEU A 74 -12.92 -2.52 -2.20
N HIS A 75 -11.81 -3.07 -2.70
CA HIS A 75 -10.63 -2.32 -3.08
C HIS A 75 -10.42 -2.41 -4.60
N LEU A 76 -10.36 -1.24 -5.25
CA LEU A 76 -10.11 -1.09 -6.68
C LEU A 76 -8.69 -0.55 -6.88
N GLY A 77 -7.92 -1.14 -7.78
CA GLY A 77 -6.50 -0.82 -7.99
C GLY A 77 -6.18 -0.17 -9.34
N GLN A 78 -7.17 -0.02 -10.24
CA GLN A 78 -6.89 0.40 -11.61
C GLN A 78 -6.38 1.83 -11.73
N ILE A 79 -6.93 2.77 -10.94
CA ILE A 79 -6.50 4.17 -10.95
C ILE A 79 -5.05 4.27 -10.45
N ASP A 80 -4.73 3.59 -9.36
CA ASP A 80 -3.39 3.52 -8.81
C ASP A 80 -2.39 2.95 -9.83
N TYR A 81 -2.72 1.83 -10.47
CA TYR A 81 -1.91 1.24 -11.53
C TYR A 81 -1.66 2.20 -12.70
N TYR A 82 -2.70 2.92 -13.16
CA TYR A 82 -2.54 3.88 -14.25
C TYR A 82 -1.67 5.06 -13.87
N ARG A 83 -1.80 5.58 -12.64
CA ARG A 83 -0.94 6.66 -12.14
C ARG A 83 0.51 6.22 -12.02
N HIS A 84 0.79 5.04 -11.50
CA HIS A 84 2.14 4.48 -11.47
C HIS A 84 2.73 4.30 -12.86
N ARG A 85 1.92 3.90 -13.83
CA ARG A 85 2.40 3.56 -15.18
C ARG A 85 2.55 4.76 -16.10
N TYR A 86 1.65 5.72 -15.99
CA TYR A 86 1.50 6.81 -16.96
C TYR A 86 1.63 8.21 -16.35
N GLY A 87 1.83 8.32 -15.02
CA GLY A 87 1.83 9.59 -14.28
C GLY A 87 0.44 9.96 -13.74
N ILE A 88 0.39 10.93 -12.83
CA ILE A 88 -0.82 11.23 -12.06
C ILE A 88 -1.92 11.93 -12.88
N PHE A 89 -1.58 12.64 -13.96
CA PHE A 89 -2.53 13.33 -14.83
C PHE A 89 -2.33 12.90 -16.28
N ASN A 90 -3.22 12.06 -16.79
CA ASN A 90 -3.24 11.60 -18.18
C ASN A 90 -4.61 10.98 -18.54
N ASP A 91 -4.82 10.71 -19.83
CA ASP A 91 -6.08 10.21 -20.34
C ASP A 91 -6.46 8.83 -19.76
N MET A 92 -5.49 7.97 -19.47
CA MET A 92 -5.75 6.64 -18.87
C MET A 92 -6.31 6.78 -17.45
N VAL A 93 -5.80 7.74 -16.67
CA VAL A 93 -6.30 8.03 -15.32
C VAL A 93 -7.72 8.60 -15.41
N THR A 94 -7.97 9.53 -16.32
CA THR A 94 -9.31 10.09 -16.56
C THR A 94 -10.31 8.98 -16.90
N MET A 95 -9.94 8.10 -17.84
CA MET A 95 -10.75 6.92 -18.19
C MET A 95 -10.99 6.01 -16.98
N GLY A 96 -9.98 5.79 -16.14
CA GLY A 96 -10.10 4.98 -14.91
C GLY A 96 -11.08 5.58 -13.90
N VAL A 97 -11.10 6.92 -13.76
CA VAL A 97 -12.07 7.63 -12.91
C VAL A 97 -13.49 7.47 -13.44
N GLU A 98 -13.71 7.72 -14.73
CA GLU A 98 -15.01 7.54 -15.38
C GLU A 98 -15.50 6.08 -15.30
N GLN A 99 -14.59 5.13 -15.35
CA GLN A 99 -14.93 3.72 -15.21
C GLN A 99 -15.30 3.38 -13.76
N SER A 100 -14.67 4.01 -12.77
CA SER A 100 -15.02 3.84 -11.36
C SER A 100 -16.41 4.38 -11.04
N GLU A 101 -16.85 5.46 -11.71
CA GLU A 101 -18.24 5.94 -11.62
C GLU A 101 -19.23 4.88 -12.13
N ARG A 102 -18.96 4.26 -13.27
CA ARG A 102 -19.78 3.16 -13.78
C ARG A 102 -19.81 1.96 -12.84
N TYR A 103 -18.70 1.65 -12.20
CA TYR A 103 -18.63 0.57 -11.20
C TYR A 103 -19.47 0.87 -9.96
N LEU A 104 -19.50 2.11 -9.48
CA LEU A 104 -20.40 2.53 -8.41
C LEU A 104 -21.87 2.36 -8.81
N GLN A 105 -22.24 2.73 -10.05
CA GLN A 105 -23.59 2.54 -10.53
C GLN A 105 -23.97 1.06 -10.56
N MET A 106 -23.07 0.16 -11.00
CA MET A 106 -23.33 -1.29 -10.97
C MET A 106 -23.60 -1.82 -9.56
N LEU A 107 -22.89 -1.30 -8.54
CA LEU A 107 -23.13 -1.67 -7.14
C LEU A 107 -24.49 -1.15 -6.65
N PHE A 108 -24.88 0.07 -7.02
CA PHE A 108 -26.20 0.64 -6.69
C PHE A 108 -27.34 -0.18 -7.33
N ASP A 109 -27.16 -0.57 -8.58
CA ASP A 109 -28.13 -1.41 -9.29
C ASP A 109 -28.25 -2.79 -8.65
N ALA A 110 -27.10 -3.40 -8.26
CA ALA A 110 -27.10 -4.69 -7.56
C ALA A 110 -27.81 -4.62 -6.20
N CYS A 111 -27.64 -3.53 -5.44
CA CYS A 111 -28.36 -3.30 -4.20
C CYS A 111 -29.86 -3.09 -4.43
N THR A 112 -30.22 -2.42 -5.51
CA THR A 112 -31.63 -2.22 -5.90
C THR A 112 -32.29 -3.55 -6.28
N GLU A 113 -31.63 -4.36 -7.11
CA GLU A 113 -32.10 -5.71 -7.47
C GLU A 113 -32.22 -6.62 -6.25
N ALA A 114 -31.28 -6.51 -5.28
CA ALA A 114 -31.32 -7.24 -4.03
C ALA A 114 -32.41 -6.74 -3.05
N GLY A 115 -33.01 -5.57 -3.29
CA GLY A 115 -33.98 -4.93 -2.39
C GLY A 115 -33.34 -4.38 -1.10
N THR A 116 -32.06 -3.99 -1.16
CA THR A 116 -31.30 -3.48 -0.01
C THR A 116 -30.88 -2.02 -0.16
N TYR A 117 -31.09 -1.39 -1.31
CA TYR A 117 -30.57 -0.05 -1.62
C TYR A 117 -30.95 0.99 -0.55
N ASP A 118 -32.22 1.09 -0.19
CA ASP A 118 -32.71 2.07 0.79
C ASP A 118 -32.23 1.83 2.23
N LYS A 119 -31.56 0.70 2.47
CA LYS A 119 -31.02 0.29 3.79
C LYS A 119 -29.50 0.23 3.77
N THR A 120 -28.85 0.63 2.67
CA THR A 120 -27.40 0.55 2.49
C THR A 120 -26.79 1.94 2.57
N ASN A 121 -25.77 2.08 3.42
CA ASN A 121 -24.90 3.25 3.40
C ASN A 121 -23.70 2.97 2.50
N PHE A 122 -23.39 3.88 1.59
CA PHE A 122 -22.24 3.79 0.71
C PHE A 122 -21.16 4.76 1.19
N VAL A 123 -19.95 4.26 1.39
CA VAL A 123 -18.78 5.05 1.77
C VAL A 123 -17.72 4.87 0.69
N VAL A 124 -17.36 5.96 0.02
CA VAL A 124 -16.29 5.99 -0.98
C VAL A 124 -15.12 6.73 -0.39
N LEU A 125 -13.95 6.09 -0.38
CA LEU A 125 -12.73 6.65 0.20
C LEU A 125 -11.52 6.22 -0.64
N SER A 126 -10.39 6.88 -0.41
CA SER A 126 -9.09 6.48 -0.93
C SER A 126 -8.21 6.02 0.23
N ASP A 127 -7.34 5.06 -0.01
CA ASP A 127 -6.30 4.61 0.93
C ASP A 127 -5.16 5.63 1.04
N HIS A 128 -4.79 6.29 -0.07
CA HIS A 128 -3.78 7.34 -0.13
C HIS A 128 -3.97 8.22 -1.37
N GLY A 129 -3.23 9.32 -1.42
CA GLY A 129 -3.03 10.13 -2.60
C GLY A 129 -1.78 9.70 -3.37
N GLN A 130 -1.47 10.43 -4.46
CA GLN A 130 -0.25 10.23 -5.24
C GLN A 130 0.31 11.57 -5.69
N ILE A 131 1.63 11.69 -5.65
CA ILE A 131 2.38 12.84 -6.18
C ILE A 131 3.48 12.35 -7.12
N ASN A 132 3.93 13.20 -8.03
CA ASN A 132 5.10 12.91 -8.85
C ASN A 132 6.37 13.17 -8.06
N PHE A 133 7.38 12.34 -8.28
CA PHE A 133 8.72 12.56 -7.74
C PHE A 133 9.74 12.66 -8.88
N THR A 134 10.86 13.30 -8.61
CA THR A 134 11.96 13.50 -9.56
C THR A 134 13.27 12.88 -9.11
N ARG A 135 13.35 12.51 -7.82
CA ARG A 135 14.53 11.88 -7.23
C ARG A 135 14.14 10.59 -6.50
N HIS A 136 15.05 9.66 -6.50
CA HIS A 136 14.96 8.40 -5.76
C HIS A 136 16.16 8.30 -4.84
N MET A 137 15.93 8.00 -3.56
CA MET A 137 16.99 7.94 -2.57
C MET A 137 16.87 6.70 -1.68
N ASN A 138 17.94 5.93 -1.59
CA ASN A 138 18.08 4.87 -0.61
C ASN A 138 18.52 5.49 0.71
N ILE A 139 17.55 5.90 1.53
CA ILE A 139 17.81 6.68 2.75
C ILE A 139 18.64 5.90 3.79
N ASN A 140 18.57 4.57 3.78
CA ASN A 140 19.37 3.74 4.66
C ASN A 140 20.89 3.80 4.37
N LEU A 141 21.29 4.22 3.17
CA LEU A 141 22.70 4.48 2.85
C LEU A 141 23.29 5.63 3.70
N LEU A 142 22.48 6.56 4.19
CA LEU A 142 22.93 7.56 5.15
C LEU A 142 23.36 6.90 6.47
N LEU A 143 22.58 5.93 6.95
CA LEU A 143 22.90 5.19 8.17
C LEU A 143 24.13 4.31 8.00
N GLU A 144 24.30 3.67 6.84
CA GLU A 144 25.53 2.92 6.50
C GLU A 144 26.76 3.82 6.52
N ARG A 145 26.68 4.99 5.89
CA ARG A 145 27.75 5.99 5.84
C ARG A 145 28.16 6.48 7.21
N GLU A 146 27.21 6.62 8.12
CA GLU A 146 27.44 7.03 9.51
C GLU A 146 27.83 5.87 10.43
N GLY A 147 27.96 4.65 9.89
CA GLY A 147 28.37 3.47 10.64
C GLY A 147 27.28 2.92 11.58
N LEU A 148 26.00 3.17 11.23
CA LEU A 148 24.83 2.69 11.98
C LEU A 148 24.18 1.45 11.35
N LEU A 149 24.60 1.10 10.12
CA LEU A 149 24.29 -0.15 9.43
C LEU A 149 25.60 -0.83 9.01
N HIS A 150 25.67 -2.13 9.22
CA HIS A 150 26.87 -2.91 8.94
C HIS A 150 26.52 -4.09 8.03
N PHE A 151 27.30 -4.25 6.96
CA PHE A 151 27.15 -5.35 6.01
C PHE A 151 28.36 -6.29 6.10
N ASP A 152 28.13 -7.57 5.80
CA ASP A 152 29.19 -8.55 5.69
C ASP A 152 29.84 -8.51 4.29
N VAL A 153 30.80 -9.40 4.06
CA VAL A 153 31.54 -9.50 2.79
C VAL A 153 30.66 -9.94 1.61
N ASP A 154 29.51 -10.53 1.89
CA ASP A 154 28.51 -10.93 0.91
C ASP A 154 27.42 -9.86 0.70
N GLU A 155 27.64 -8.66 1.22
CA GLU A 155 26.70 -7.52 1.17
C GLU A 155 25.36 -7.77 1.88
N ARG A 156 25.33 -8.67 2.87
CA ARG A 156 24.14 -8.91 3.70
C ARG A 156 24.21 -8.09 4.97
N LEU A 157 23.07 -7.58 5.41
CA LEU A 157 22.97 -6.86 6.68
C LEU A 157 23.41 -7.79 7.83
N SER A 158 24.55 -7.47 8.47
CA SER A 158 25.12 -8.24 9.58
C SER A 158 24.68 -7.71 10.94
N SER A 159 24.60 -6.38 11.08
CA SER A 159 24.09 -5.71 12.29
C SER A 159 23.63 -4.30 11.97
N TRP A 160 22.87 -3.70 12.88
CA TRP A 160 22.40 -2.32 12.76
C TRP A 160 22.24 -1.70 14.15
N ASP A 161 22.44 -0.42 14.28
CA ASP A 161 22.15 0.38 15.46
C ASP A 161 20.93 1.29 15.21
N ALA A 162 20.75 1.75 13.99
CA ALA A 162 19.55 2.43 13.52
C ALA A 162 19.13 1.89 12.16
N TRP A 163 17.82 1.92 11.89
CA TRP A 163 17.24 1.49 10.62
C TRP A 163 16.01 2.32 10.26
N ILE A 164 15.84 2.63 8.98
CA ILE A 164 14.69 3.40 8.47
C ILE A 164 13.80 2.48 7.64
N LYS A 165 12.57 2.30 8.11
CA LYS A 165 11.49 1.67 7.34
C LYS A 165 10.78 2.74 6.53
N THR A 166 10.94 2.72 5.23
CA THR A 166 10.36 3.72 4.34
C THR A 166 8.90 3.43 3.99
N ALA A 167 8.16 4.50 3.78
CA ALA A 167 6.81 4.52 3.25
C ALA A 167 6.75 5.61 2.17
N ASN A 168 7.44 5.40 1.05
CA ASN A 168 7.56 6.31 -0.10
C ASN A 168 8.14 7.69 0.27
N PHE A 169 7.31 8.65 0.68
CA PHE A 169 7.71 10.03 1.02
C PHE A 169 8.00 10.24 2.50
N SER A 170 7.96 9.19 3.29
CA SER A 170 8.33 9.23 4.70
C SER A 170 9.11 8.00 5.13
N GLY A 171 9.71 8.04 6.29
CA GLY A 171 10.41 6.90 6.89
C GLY A 171 10.33 6.90 8.41
N GLN A 172 10.03 5.74 8.97
CA GLN A 172 10.05 5.50 10.41
C GLN A 172 11.45 5.03 10.82
N VAL A 173 12.07 5.71 11.75
CA VAL A 173 13.44 5.43 12.21
C VAL A 173 13.39 4.63 13.50
N TYR A 174 13.94 3.45 13.47
CA TYR A 174 14.05 2.54 14.61
C TYR A 174 15.48 2.51 15.12
N LEU A 175 15.64 2.60 16.43
CA LEU A 175 16.91 2.40 17.12
C LEU A 175 16.91 1.01 17.77
N ARG A 176 18.02 0.29 17.69
CA ARG A 176 18.16 -1.02 18.35
C ARG A 176 17.95 -0.90 19.86
N GLU A 177 18.53 0.13 20.45
CA GLU A 177 18.45 0.44 21.88
C GLU A 177 17.80 1.84 22.04
N PRO A 178 16.47 1.94 22.03
CA PRO A 178 15.78 3.23 22.11
C PRO A 178 16.09 4.00 23.41
N GLY A 179 16.49 3.30 24.47
CA GLY A 179 16.90 3.89 25.76
C GLY A 179 18.34 4.43 25.80
N ASP A 180 19.16 4.14 24.78
CA ASP A 180 20.51 4.70 24.70
C ASP A 180 20.45 6.16 24.23
N LYS A 181 20.58 7.07 25.20
CA LYS A 181 20.54 8.51 24.93
C LYS A 181 21.64 8.97 23.98
N ARG A 182 22.81 8.35 23.96
CA ARG A 182 23.91 8.74 23.06
C ARG A 182 23.56 8.38 21.62
N LEU A 183 23.05 7.19 21.40
CA LEU A 183 22.57 6.76 20.09
C LEU A 183 21.41 7.64 19.61
N TYR A 184 20.43 7.89 20.47
CA TYR A 184 19.31 8.76 20.19
C TYR A 184 19.75 10.16 19.75
N ASP A 185 20.58 10.83 20.58
CA ASP A 185 21.08 12.19 20.31
C ASP A 185 21.98 12.23 19.05
N HIS A 186 22.71 11.14 18.76
CA HIS A 186 23.53 11.03 17.54
C HIS A 186 22.67 10.96 16.29
N VAL A 187 21.70 10.04 16.25
CA VAL A 187 20.83 9.84 15.10
C VAL A 187 19.94 11.07 14.86
N TYR A 188 19.39 11.66 15.92
CA TYR A 188 18.60 12.89 15.80
C TYR A 188 19.38 14.03 15.16
N ARG A 189 20.59 14.33 15.68
CA ARG A 189 21.46 15.38 15.13
C ARG A 189 21.85 15.12 13.68
N MET A 190 22.20 13.88 13.36
CA MET A 190 22.54 13.47 11.99
C MET A 190 21.38 13.74 11.03
N LEU A 191 20.18 13.27 11.36
CA LEU A 191 18.99 13.46 10.51
C LEU A 191 18.62 14.96 10.36
N THR A 192 18.69 15.71 11.47
CA THR A 192 18.44 17.17 11.47
C THR A 192 19.47 17.89 10.61
N GLN A 193 20.74 17.50 10.68
CA GLN A 193 21.79 18.09 9.84
C GLN A 193 21.51 17.82 8.35
N TYR A 194 21.15 16.61 7.94
CA TYR A 194 20.79 16.31 6.55
C TYR A 194 19.53 17.06 6.10
N CYS A 195 18.59 17.30 7.00
CA CYS A 195 17.43 18.13 6.74
C CYS A 195 17.84 19.59 6.48
N GLU A 196 18.69 20.17 7.34
CA GLU A 196 19.19 21.55 7.20
C GLU A 196 20.04 21.76 5.95
N GLU A 197 20.85 20.78 5.57
CA GLU A 197 21.65 20.79 4.34
C GLU A 197 20.79 20.75 3.07
N GLY A 198 19.57 20.22 3.14
CA GLY A 198 18.58 20.18 2.06
C GLY A 198 18.95 19.35 0.83
N ASN A 199 20.07 18.62 0.84
CA ASN A 199 20.60 17.91 -0.33
C ASN A 199 20.18 16.44 -0.39
N MET A 200 19.68 15.89 0.73
CA MET A 200 19.28 14.47 0.87
C MET A 200 17.77 14.24 0.73
N GLY A 201 17.01 15.28 0.41
CA GLY A 201 15.57 15.18 0.20
C GLY A 201 14.77 14.99 1.50
N ILE A 202 15.37 15.24 2.66
CA ILE A 202 14.67 15.29 3.94
C ILE A 202 14.21 16.71 4.18
N SER A 203 12.91 16.93 4.35
CA SER A 203 12.30 18.23 4.63
C SER A 203 12.03 18.44 6.12
N ARG A 204 11.75 17.35 6.83
CA ARG A 204 11.44 17.41 8.25
C ARG A 204 11.84 16.13 8.99
N VAL A 205 12.18 16.30 10.26
CA VAL A 205 12.45 15.22 11.22
C VAL A 205 11.57 15.45 12.43
N TYR A 206 10.78 14.46 12.79
CA TYR A 206 9.96 14.45 14.01
C TYR A 206 10.55 13.48 15.02
N SER A 207 10.56 13.83 16.28
CA SER A 207 10.61 12.85 17.36
C SER A 207 9.31 12.01 17.39
N ALA A 208 9.34 10.87 18.06
CA ALA A 208 8.13 10.06 18.24
C ALA A 208 6.99 10.82 18.96
N GLU A 209 7.35 11.76 19.85
CA GLU A 209 6.37 12.60 20.56
C GLU A 209 5.74 13.62 19.61
N GLU A 210 6.53 14.35 18.82
CA GLU A 210 6.04 15.30 17.81
C GLU A 210 5.19 14.60 16.75
N ALA A 211 5.62 13.43 16.24
CA ALA A 211 4.84 12.66 15.27
C ALA A 211 3.47 12.26 15.82
N ARG A 212 3.41 11.92 17.13
CA ARG A 212 2.15 11.60 17.80
C ARG A 212 1.25 12.82 17.97
N GLU A 213 1.82 13.96 18.42
CA GLU A 213 1.04 15.15 18.75
C GLU A 213 0.57 15.91 17.51
N GLU A 214 1.40 16.03 16.49
CA GLU A 214 1.11 16.81 15.30
C GLU A 214 0.41 15.98 14.21
N GLU A 215 0.80 14.70 14.05
CA GLU A 215 0.32 13.86 12.93
C GLU A 215 -0.57 12.68 13.37
N GLY A 216 -0.74 12.48 14.70
CA GLY A 216 -1.50 11.35 15.22
C GLY A 216 -0.87 10.00 14.93
N LEU A 217 0.43 9.96 14.65
CA LEU A 217 1.15 8.75 14.28
C LEU A 217 1.74 8.06 15.51
N TYR A 218 1.41 6.78 15.71
CA TYR A 218 1.82 5.95 16.83
C TYR A 218 2.65 4.75 16.38
N GLY A 219 3.69 4.39 17.14
CA GLY A 219 4.50 3.21 16.89
C GLY A 219 5.74 3.14 17.78
N ASP A 220 6.53 2.07 17.60
CA ASP A 220 7.76 1.83 18.36
C ASP A 220 9.00 2.52 17.73
N PHE A 221 8.79 3.41 16.76
CA PHE A 221 9.85 4.21 16.14
C PHE A 221 10.34 5.32 17.08
N SER A 222 11.60 5.74 16.90
CA SER A 222 12.19 6.86 17.64
C SER A 222 12.00 8.20 16.94
N PHE A 223 12.01 8.17 15.59
CA PHE A 223 11.82 9.37 14.75
C PHE A 223 11.00 9.04 13.52
N VAL A 224 10.48 10.10 12.90
CA VAL A 224 9.91 10.06 11.55
C VAL A 224 10.63 11.09 10.69
N VAL A 225 11.00 10.72 9.48
CA VAL A 225 11.55 11.65 8.47
C VAL A 225 10.54 11.82 7.35
N GLU A 226 10.33 13.04 6.91
CA GLU A 226 9.54 13.37 5.71
C GLU A 226 10.43 13.82 4.58
N SER A 227 10.03 13.50 3.37
CA SER A 227 10.72 13.95 2.17
C SER A 227 10.30 15.36 1.76
N ASP A 228 11.04 15.94 0.82
CA ASP A 228 10.79 17.25 0.22
C ASP A 228 9.73 17.19 -0.92
N ASP A 229 8.82 16.24 -0.91
CA ASP A 229 7.78 15.99 -1.93
C ASP A 229 8.31 15.71 -3.35
N THR A 230 9.61 15.79 -3.56
CA THR A 230 10.25 15.48 -4.85
C THR A 230 11.11 14.24 -4.80
N THR A 231 11.43 13.75 -3.60
CA THR A 231 12.32 12.63 -3.34
C THR A 231 11.56 11.44 -2.78
N LEU A 232 11.54 10.34 -3.53
CA LEU A 232 11.02 9.06 -3.05
C LEU A 232 12.10 8.34 -2.23
N PHE A 233 11.79 7.97 -1.01
CA PHE A 233 12.66 7.14 -0.18
C PHE A 233 12.47 5.66 -0.49
N SER A 234 13.56 4.95 -0.73
CA SER A 234 13.59 3.51 -0.89
C SER A 234 14.18 2.85 0.36
N SER A 235 13.67 1.66 0.65
CA SER A 235 14.23 0.77 1.69
C SER A 235 15.31 -0.16 1.14
N ASP A 236 15.60 -0.09 -0.16
CA ASP A 236 16.66 -0.90 -0.76
C ASP A 236 18.00 -0.54 -0.14
N TRP A 237 18.80 -1.55 0.13
CA TRP A 237 20.12 -1.37 0.72
C TRP A 237 21.16 -0.97 -0.34
N ARG A 238 20.93 -1.35 -1.61
CA ARG A 238 21.78 -1.07 -2.78
C ARG A 238 20.98 -1.18 -4.09
#